data_fd4dfba12f696c4ed480587d6d573f1b
#
_entry.id   fd4dfba12f696c4ed480587d6d573f1b
#
_cell.length_a   1.000
_cell.length_b   1.000
_cell.length_c   1.000
_cell.angle_alpha   90.00
_cell.angle_beta   90.00
_cell.angle_gamma   90.00
#
_symmetry.space_group_name_H-M   'P 1'
#
loop_
_entity.id
_entity.type
_entity.pdbx_description
1 polymer ?
#
loop_
_entity_poly.entity_id
_entity_poly.type
_entity_poly.pdbx_seq_one_letter_code
_entity_poly.pdbx_strand_id
1 'polypeptide(L)'
;MGSAFVLLLTFATIVSGGGHETPKQVVTKYNNYKTICTGLGYQNVPCDAGNGEIAFQSTRTNHLQNLKNQETVIFDKVRLNEGNAYNQKTGEFTATVGGVYSFNWNILSNPGKYFITEIVHNGNLIALNYCDGRGISTGYASSSNQANIKMKKGDKVWIRTHGKHGIFAHGGGWCDFSGYKV
;
A
#
# COMPACT_ATOMS: atom_id res chain seq x y z
N MET A 1 -21.23 13.49 -32.60
CA MET A 1 -20.22 14.54 -32.35
C MET A 1 -20.78 15.93 -32.09
N GLY A 2 -22.08 16.18 -32.12
CA GLY A 2 -22.68 17.51 -31.95
C GLY A 2 -23.11 17.89 -30.52
N SER A 3 -23.16 16.94 -29.58
CA SER A 3 -23.77 17.19 -28.25
C SER A 3 -22.79 17.78 -27.22
N ALA A 4 -21.50 17.51 -27.33
CA ALA A 4 -20.51 18.02 -26.39
C ALA A 4 -20.19 19.52 -26.56
N PHE A 5 -20.34 20.03 -27.81
CA PHE A 5 -20.03 21.44 -28.12
C PHE A 5 -21.11 22.42 -27.60
N VAL A 6 -22.35 21.96 -27.54
CA VAL A 6 -23.47 22.82 -27.05
C VAL A 6 -23.38 23.00 -25.52
N LEU A 7 -22.89 21.99 -24.77
CA LEU A 7 -22.71 22.10 -23.32
C LEU A 7 -21.58 23.06 -22.91
N LEU A 8 -20.52 23.16 -23.72
CA LEU A 8 -19.39 24.08 -23.48
C LEU A 8 -19.78 25.55 -23.71
N LEU A 9 -20.65 25.82 -24.70
CA LEU A 9 -21.12 27.19 -24.99
C LEU A 9 -22.06 27.75 -23.91
N THR A 10 -22.85 26.92 -23.23
CA THR A 10 -23.69 27.35 -22.12
C THR A 10 -22.89 27.63 -20.84
N PHE A 11 -21.72 27.01 -20.66
CA PHE A 11 -20.86 27.32 -19.50
C PHE A 11 -20.15 28.69 -19.63
N ALA A 12 -19.81 29.12 -20.83
CA ALA A 12 -19.13 30.40 -21.06
C ALA A 12 -20.02 31.61 -20.78
N THR A 13 -21.33 31.46 -20.91
CA THR A 13 -22.28 32.56 -20.64
C THR A 13 -22.65 32.73 -19.16
N ILE A 14 -22.35 31.74 -18.31
CA ILE A 14 -22.63 31.80 -16.87
C ILE A 14 -21.55 32.56 -16.09
N VAL A 15 -20.34 32.68 -16.67
CA VAL A 15 -19.19 33.32 -15.98
C VAL A 15 -19.15 34.85 -16.18
N SER A 16 -19.93 35.44 -17.09
CA SER A 16 -19.87 36.87 -17.39
C SER A 16 -20.84 37.75 -16.63
N GLY A 17 -21.67 37.22 -15.71
CA GLY A 17 -22.58 37.98 -14.87
C GLY A 17 -22.01 38.18 -13.46
N GLY A 18 -21.36 39.32 -13.23
CA GLY A 18 -20.72 39.70 -11.97
C GLY A 18 -21.67 39.96 -10.79
N GLY A 19 -22.53 38.99 -10.42
CA GLY A 19 -23.29 39.03 -9.17
C GLY A 19 -22.69 38.07 -8.17
N HIS A 20 -22.38 38.57 -6.95
CA HIS A 20 -21.96 37.71 -5.84
C HIS A 20 -23.09 36.72 -5.53
N GLU A 21 -22.86 35.43 -5.84
CA GLU A 21 -23.80 34.39 -5.47
C GLU A 21 -23.76 34.15 -3.96
N THR A 22 -24.95 34.07 -3.37
CA THR A 22 -25.06 33.71 -1.95
C THR A 22 -24.65 32.24 -1.75
N PRO A 23 -24.12 31.86 -0.57
CA PRO A 23 -23.75 30.46 -0.26
C PRO A 23 -24.90 29.49 -0.54
N LYS A 24 -26.15 29.89 -0.30
CA LYS A 24 -27.36 29.09 -0.57
C LYS A 24 -27.56 28.81 -2.07
N GLN A 25 -27.30 29.79 -2.92
CA GLN A 25 -27.40 29.64 -4.39
C GLN A 25 -26.30 28.71 -4.91
N VAL A 26 -25.10 28.83 -4.38
CA VAL A 26 -23.97 27.93 -4.73
C VAL A 26 -24.31 26.49 -4.36
N VAL A 27 -24.82 26.25 -3.15
CA VAL A 27 -25.21 24.90 -2.69
C VAL A 27 -26.34 24.34 -3.56
N THR A 28 -27.32 25.14 -3.92
CA THR A 28 -28.44 24.71 -4.79
C THR A 28 -27.93 24.32 -6.18
N LYS A 29 -27.06 25.12 -6.79
CA LYS A 29 -26.46 24.80 -8.08
C LYS A 29 -25.64 23.50 -8.02
N TYR A 30 -24.85 23.34 -6.97
CA TYR A 30 -24.05 22.12 -6.75
C TYR A 30 -24.95 20.87 -6.65
N ASN A 31 -26.02 20.93 -5.87
CA ASN A 31 -26.95 19.82 -5.70
C ASN A 31 -27.68 19.48 -7.01
N ASN A 32 -28.09 20.47 -7.79
CA ASN A 32 -28.70 20.26 -9.11
C ASN A 32 -27.71 19.61 -10.08
N TYR A 33 -26.46 20.08 -10.13
CA TYR A 33 -25.40 19.50 -10.94
C TYR A 33 -25.12 18.04 -10.53
N LYS A 34 -25.04 17.78 -9.23
CA LYS A 34 -24.87 16.44 -8.67
C LYS A 34 -25.99 15.50 -9.12
N THR A 35 -27.26 15.96 -9.07
CA THR A 35 -28.42 15.16 -9.49
C THR A 35 -28.36 14.82 -10.98
N ILE A 36 -27.98 15.77 -11.83
CA ILE A 36 -27.82 15.56 -13.28
C ILE A 36 -26.70 14.55 -13.54
N CYS A 37 -25.54 14.73 -12.94
CA CYS A 37 -24.42 13.81 -13.11
C CYS A 37 -24.78 12.39 -12.68
N THR A 38 -25.46 12.21 -11.56
CA THR A 38 -25.90 10.88 -11.07
C THR A 38 -26.92 10.26 -12.04
N GLY A 39 -27.87 11.06 -12.56
CA GLY A 39 -28.83 10.59 -13.56
C GLY A 39 -28.21 10.19 -14.90
N LEU A 40 -27.05 10.74 -15.24
CA LEU A 40 -26.25 10.37 -16.41
C LEU A 40 -25.31 9.18 -16.15
N GLY A 41 -25.35 8.55 -14.95
CA GLY A 41 -24.53 7.40 -14.59
C GLY A 41 -23.13 7.77 -14.06
N TYR A 42 -22.83 9.05 -13.87
CA TYR A 42 -21.58 9.46 -13.22
C TYR A 42 -21.75 9.27 -11.70
N GLN A 43 -20.96 8.36 -11.14
CA GLN A 43 -20.88 8.23 -9.70
C GLN A 43 -20.15 9.44 -9.11
N ASN A 44 -20.74 10.07 -8.09
CA ASN A 44 -19.99 11.01 -7.29
C ASN A 44 -18.86 10.25 -6.57
N VAL A 45 -17.67 10.34 -7.09
CA VAL A 45 -16.48 10.11 -6.28
C VAL A 45 -16.39 11.37 -5.39
N PRO A 46 -16.58 11.26 -4.08
CA PRO A 46 -16.37 12.40 -3.21
C PRO A 46 -14.97 12.92 -3.47
N CYS A 47 -14.85 14.21 -3.84
CA CYS A 47 -13.57 14.87 -3.72
C CYS A 47 -13.17 14.71 -2.25
N ASP A 48 -12.19 13.86 -2.00
CA ASP A 48 -11.58 13.65 -0.70
C ASP A 48 -12.49 13.17 0.44
N ALA A 49 -13.22 12.08 0.21
CA ALA A 49 -13.68 11.25 1.32
C ALA A 49 -12.63 10.18 1.62
N GLY A 50 -11.49 10.58 2.17
CA GLY A 50 -10.57 9.66 2.86
C GLY A 50 -9.88 8.58 2.00
N ASN A 51 -9.82 8.73 0.68
CA ASN A 51 -8.96 7.91 -0.17
C ASN A 51 -7.55 8.54 -0.28
N GLY A 52 -7.02 9.06 0.82
CA GLY A 52 -5.63 9.45 0.87
C GLY A 52 -4.76 8.31 0.35
N GLU A 53 -3.66 8.66 -0.29
CA GLU A 53 -2.67 7.69 -0.73
C GLU A 53 -2.31 6.77 0.45
N ILE A 54 -2.32 5.46 0.21
CA ILE A 54 -1.91 4.48 1.20
C ILE A 54 -0.68 3.78 0.63
N ALA A 55 0.45 4.11 1.21
CA ALA A 55 1.73 3.55 0.82
C ALA A 55 2.67 3.51 2.01
N PHE A 56 3.52 2.49 2.09
CA PHE A 56 4.59 2.44 3.06
C PHE A 56 5.85 1.82 2.47
N GLN A 57 6.97 2.21 3.04
CA GLN A 57 8.26 1.57 2.87
C GLN A 57 9.01 1.57 4.20
N SER A 58 9.47 0.41 4.60
CA SER A 58 10.26 0.22 5.82
C SER A 58 11.43 -0.71 5.57
N THR A 59 12.57 -0.40 6.18
CA THR A 59 13.80 -1.19 6.08
C THR A 59 14.20 -1.73 7.45
N ARG A 60 15.08 -2.73 7.46
CA ARG A 60 15.62 -3.28 8.69
C ARG A 60 16.90 -2.56 9.12
N THR A 61 16.97 -2.10 10.37
CA THR A 61 18.15 -1.42 10.92
C THR A 61 19.24 -2.40 11.28
N ASN A 62 18.97 -3.38 12.13
CA ASN A 62 19.95 -4.35 12.63
C ASN A 62 19.77 -5.71 11.95
N HIS A 63 20.82 -6.55 11.96
CA HIS A 63 20.72 -7.92 11.50
C HIS A 63 19.64 -8.70 12.26
N LEU A 64 19.03 -9.66 11.59
CA LEU A 64 18.14 -10.65 12.19
C LEU A 64 18.87 -11.98 12.23
N GLN A 65 18.80 -12.68 13.37
CA GLN A 65 19.49 -13.96 13.56
C GLN A 65 18.62 -14.91 14.38
N ASN A 66 18.57 -16.17 13.92
CA ASN A 66 17.96 -17.28 14.65
C ASN A 66 16.50 -17.03 15.09
N LEU A 67 15.70 -16.40 14.22
CA LEU A 67 14.30 -16.20 14.45
C LEU A 67 13.58 -17.55 14.51
N LYS A 68 12.59 -17.62 15.40
CA LYS A 68 11.77 -18.82 15.59
C LYS A 68 10.83 -19.03 14.40
N ASN A 69 10.22 -20.21 14.35
CA ASN A 69 9.17 -20.48 13.37
C ASN A 69 8.01 -19.50 13.52
N GLN A 70 7.54 -18.97 12.40
CA GLN A 70 6.43 -17.99 12.32
C GLN A 70 6.67 -16.70 13.13
N GLU A 71 7.92 -16.39 13.44
CA GLU A 71 8.25 -15.12 14.09
C GLU A 71 8.17 -13.97 13.09
N THR A 72 7.51 -12.89 13.49
CA THR A 72 7.35 -11.70 12.63
C THR A 72 8.69 -11.05 12.34
N VAL A 73 8.94 -10.79 11.07
CA VAL A 73 10.09 -10.01 10.59
C VAL A 73 9.73 -8.53 10.67
N ILE A 74 10.28 -7.84 11.66
CA ILE A 74 10.00 -6.42 11.89
C ILE A 74 10.99 -5.57 11.08
N PHE A 75 10.47 -4.77 10.15
CA PHE A 75 11.21 -3.73 9.44
C PHE A 75 11.00 -2.42 10.19
N ASP A 76 11.98 -2.04 11.01
CA ASP A 76 11.85 -1.05 12.09
C ASP A 76 12.19 0.39 11.67
N LYS A 77 12.70 0.60 10.46
CA LYS A 77 13.06 1.93 9.95
C LYS A 77 12.13 2.37 8.83
N VAL A 78 11.05 3.05 9.22
CA VAL A 78 10.07 3.61 8.28
C VAL A 78 10.67 4.73 7.45
N ARG A 79 10.49 4.67 6.12
CA ARG A 79 10.87 5.68 5.14
C ARG A 79 9.66 6.45 4.62
N LEU A 80 8.55 5.76 4.46
CA LEU A 80 7.27 6.28 4.02
C LEU A 80 6.16 5.56 4.80
N ASN A 81 5.10 6.27 5.18
CA ASN A 81 3.91 5.67 5.80
C ASN A 81 2.67 6.56 5.60
N GLU A 82 2.30 6.77 4.33
CA GLU A 82 1.08 7.50 3.98
C GLU A 82 -0.15 6.67 4.37
N GLY A 83 -1.14 7.32 4.97
CA GLY A 83 -2.30 6.66 5.54
C GLY A 83 -2.05 5.96 6.88
N ASN A 84 -0.83 6.06 7.47
CA ASN A 84 -0.46 5.49 8.77
C ASN A 84 -0.82 4.00 8.93
N ALA A 85 -0.70 3.24 7.84
CA ALA A 85 -1.14 1.86 7.77
C ALA A 85 -0.11 0.84 8.29
N TYR A 86 1.18 1.19 8.34
CA TYR A 86 2.24 0.30 8.80
C TYR A 86 2.70 0.63 10.23
N ASN A 87 2.82 -0.40 11.05
CA ASN A 87 3.32 -0.28 12.43
C ASN A 87 4.73 -0.85 12.55
N GLN A 88 5.74 0.02 12.68
CA GLN A 88 7.15 -0.36 12.80
C GLN A 88 7.51 -1.15 14.07
N LYS A 89 6.65 -1.16 15.10
CA LYS A 89 6.88 -1.93 16.34
C LYS A 89 6.43 -3.37 16.23
N THR A 90 5.35 -3.61 15.47
CA THR A 90 4.79 -4.96 15.28
C THR A 90 5.17 -5.57 13.93
N GLY A 91 5.62 -4.77 12.95
CA GLY A 91 5.89 -5.22 11.59
C GLY A 91 4.63 -5.46 10.74
N GLU A 92 3.46 -5.03 11.22
CA GLU A 92 2.17 -5.26 10.57
C GLU A 92 1.69 -4.06 9.77
N PHE A 93 1.21 -4.31 8.56
CA PHE A 93 0.38 -3.39 7.80
C PHE A 93 -1.10 -3.68 8.10
N THR A 94 -1.90 -2.63 8.33
CA THR A 94 -3.35 -2.74 8.53
C THR A 94 -4.06 -1.89 7.48
N ALA A 95 -4.93 -2.49 6.67
CA ALA A 95 -5.68 -1.78 5.66
C ALA A 95 -6.66 -0.77 6.30
N THR A 96 -6.48 0.52 6.03
CA THR A 96 -7.36 1.59 6.54
C THR A 96 -8.65 1.71 5.74
N VAL A 97 -8.63 1.27 4.47
CA VAL A 97 -9.80 1.14 3.59
C VAL A 97 -9.74 -0.18 2.83
N GLY A 98 -10.88 -0.65 2.33
CA GLY A 98 -10.92 -1.83 1.45
C GLY A 98 -10.33 -1.53 0.07
N GLY A 99 -9.73 -2.54 -0.56
CA GLY A 99 -9.15 -2.41 -1.90
C GLY A 99 -8.21 -3.54 -2.26
N VAL A 100 -7.51 -3.39 -3.39
CA VAL A 100 -6.39 -4.23 -3.77
C VAL A 100 -5.11 -3.53 -3.34
N TYR A 101 -4.21 -4.28 -2.73
CA TYR A 101 -2.92 -3.80 -2.26
C TYR A 101 -1.81 -4.63 -2.89
N SER A 102 -0.73 -3.97 -3.27
CA SER A 102 0.50 -4.60 -3.74
C SER A 102 1.56 -4.49 -2.67
N PHE A 103 2.19 -5.62 -2.33
CA PHE A 103 3.26 -5.72 -1.34
C PHE A 103 4.51 -6.29 -1.98
N ASN A 104 5.66 -5.79 -1.58
CA ASN A 104 6.97 -6.28 -2.01
C ASN A 104 7.90 -6.39 -0.80
N TRP A 105 8.72 -7.45 -0.73
CA TRP A 105 9.74 -7.54 0.30
C TRP A 105 11.00 -8.19 -0.24
N ASN A 106 12.13 -7.76 0.29
CA ASN A 106 13.45 -8.24 -0.07
C ASN A 106 14.22 -8.70 1.16
N ILE A 107 14.93 -9.79 1.01
CA ILE A 107 15.83 -10.36 2.02
C ILE A 107 17.22 -10.49 1.43
N LEU A 108 18.24 -10.07 2.18
CA LEU A 108 19.65 -10.29 1.89
C LEU A 108 20.27 -11.16 2.98
N SER A 109 20.98 -12.23 2.62
CA SER A 109 21.63 -13.13 3.55
C SER A 109 23.10 -13.35 3.20
N ASN A 110 23.91 -13.80 4.18
CA ASN A 110 25.33 -14.09 4.03
C ASN A 110 25.59 -15.42 3.29
N PRO A 111 26.80 -15.59 2.73
CA PRO A 111 27.29 -16.90 2.31
C PRO A 111 27.16 -17.94 3.42
N GLY A 112 26.72 -19.13 3.06
CA GLY A 112 26.48 -20.23 4.00
C GLY A 112 25.27 -20.09 4.91
N LYS A 113 24.52 -18.97 4.79
CA LYS A 113 23.32 -18.69 5.57
C LYS A 113 22.09 -18.63 4.68
N TYR A 114 20.91 -18.68 5.30
CA TYR A 114 19.63 -18.58 4.60
C TYR A 114 18.59 -17.91 5.48
N PHE A 115 17.56 -17.35 4.83
CA PHE A 115 16.43 -16.73 5.52
C PHE A 115 15.19 -16.88 4.64
N ILE A 116 14.27 -17.74 5.07
CA ILE A 116 13.05 -18.03 4.32
C ILE A 116 11.90 -17.34 5.02
N THR A 117 11.13 -16.60 4.25
CA THR A 117 10.00 -15.81 4.75
C THR A 117 8.72 -16.12 3.99
N GLU A 118 7.63 -15.77 4.61
CA GLU A 118 6.30 -15.78 4.01
C GLU A 118 5.59 -14.47 4.29
N ILE A 119 4.84 -14.00 3.29
CA ILE A 119 3.84 -12.94 3.49
C ILE A 119 2.52 -13.60 3.86
N VAL A 120 1.89 -13.06 4.89
CA VAL A 120 0.61 -13.58 5.39
C VAL A 120 -0.46 -12.50 5.43
N HIS A 121 -1.70 -12.90 5.14
CA HIS A 121 -2.91 -12.08 5.24
C HIS A 121 -3.81 -12.66 6.33
N ASN A 122 -4.01 -11.91 7.41
CA ASN A 122 -4.78 -12.38 8.58
C ASN A 122 -4.30 -13.74 9.11
N GLY A 123 -2.99 -13.99 9.06
CA GLY A 123 -2.36 -15.24 9.49
C GLY A 123 -2.29 -16.35 8.45
N ASN A 124 -2.96 -16.21 7.31
CA ASN A 124 -2.94 -17.20 6.22
C ASN A 124 -1.78 -16.93 5.26
N LEU A 125 -1.03 -17.96 4.91
CA LEU A 125 0.06 -17.89 3.93
C LEU A 125 -0.45 -17.47 2.55
N ILE A 126 0.20 -16.47 1.96
CA ILE A 126 -0.09 -16.00 0.59
C ILE A 126 1.05 -16.36 -0.35
N ALA A 127 2.30 -16.03 0.01
CA ALA A 127 3.47 -16.29 -0.84
C ALA A 127 4.73 -16.48 0.02
N LEU A 128 5.72 -17.15 -0.57
CA LEU A 128 7.00 -17.46 0.06
C LEU A 128 8.13 -16.68 -0.62
N ASN A 129 9.18 -16.38 0.15
CA ASN A 129 10.45 -15.86 -0.35
C ASN A 129 11.60 -16.69 0.20
N TYR A 130 12.40 -17.25 -0.71
CA TYR A 130 13.47 -18.18 -0.40
C TYR A 130 14.82 -17.52 -0.66
N CYS A 131 15.44 -16.96 0.38
CA CYS A 131 16.78 -16.39 0.32
C CYS A 131 17.80 -17.42 0.84
N ASP A 132 18.55 -18.05 -0.05
CA ASP A 132 19.48 -19.12 0.29
C ASP A 132 20.90 -18.82 -0.19
N GLY A 133 21.80 -18.58 0.74
CA GLY A 133 23.22 -18.37 0.51
C GLY A 133 24.07 -19.65 0.72
N ARG A 134 23.45 -20.80 0.99
CA ARG A 134 24.18 -22.07 1.11
C ARG A 134 24.77 -22.44 -0.24
N GLY A 135 26.03 -22.86 -0.24
CA GLY A 135 26.76 -23.13 -1.49
C GLY A 135 27.36 -21.89 -2.17
N ILE A 136 27.07 -20.67 -1.67
CA ILE A 136 27.79 -19.46 -2.08
C ILE A 136 29.02 -19.31 -1.22
N SER A 137 30.20 -19.17 -1.85
CA SER A 137 31.51 -19.00 -1.16
C SER A 137 31.83 -17.50 -0.96
N THR A 138 31.42 -16.64 -1.87
CA THR A 138 31.70 -15.19 -1.84
C THR A 138 30.45 -14.41 -2.28
N GLY A 139 30.29 -13.19 -1.78
CA GLY A 139 29.13 -12.34 -2.08
C GLY A 139 27.96 -12.60 -1.13
N TYR A 140 26.74 -12.28 -1.57
CA TYR A 140 25.52 -12.38 -0.77
C TYR A 140 24.42 -13.04 -1.58
N ALA A 141 23.49 -13.71 -0.88
CA ALA A 141 22.23 -14.13 -1.47
C ALA A 141 21.19 -13.03 -1.28
N SER A 142 20.48 -12.71 -2.35
CA SER A 142 19.32 -11.80 -2.29
C SER A 142 18.12 -12.46 -2.93
N SER A 143 16.96 -12.28 -2.33
CA SER A 143 15.70 -12.77 -2.87
C SER A 143 14.57 -11.77 -2.57
N SER A 144 13.78 -11.49 -3.59
CA SER A 144 12.60 -10.62 -3.51
C SER A 144 11.37 -11.40 -3.95
N ASN A 145 10.22 -11.04 -3.40
CA ASN A 145 8.93 -11.51 -3.91
C ASN A 145 7.87 -10.42 -3.76
N GLN A 146 6.74 -10.61 -4.44
CA GLN A 146 5.60 -9.70 -4.46
C GLN A 146 4.29 -10.46 -4.26
N ALA A 147 3.32 -9.80 -3.63
CA ALA A 147 1.95 -10.32 -3.51
C ALA A 147 0.93 -9.20 -3.72
N ASN A 148 -0.12 -9.49 -4.50
CA ASN A 148 -1.28 -8.63 -4.64
C ASN A 148 -2.44 -9.23 -3.85
N ILE A 149 -2.99 -8.47 -2.91
CA ILE A 149 -3.96 -8.97 -1.94
C ILE A 149 -5.20 -8.08 -1.94
N LYS A 150 -6.38 -8.68 -2.12
CA LYS A 150 -7.65 -7.97 -1.90
C LYS A 150 -7.94 -7.96 -0.41
N MET A 151 -8.04 -6.78 0.17
CA MET A 151 -8.20 -6.57 1.61
C MET A 151 -9.49 -5.81 1.92
N LYS A 152 -10.07 -6.09 3.08
CA LYS A 152 -11.10 -5.26 3.71
C LYS A 152 -10.44 -4.30 4.70
N LYS A 153 -11.14 -3.23 5.06
CA LYS A 153 -10.69 -2.36 6.17
C LYS A 153 -10.50 -3.20 7.45
N GLY A 154 -9.34 -3.02 8.09
CA GLY A 154 -8.94 -3.75 9.30
C GLY A 154 -8.17 -5.04 9.03
N ASP A 155 -8.12 -5.54 7.79
CA ASP A 155 -7.29 -6.69 7.46
C ASP A 155 -5.81 -6.37 7.64
N LYS A 156 -5.03 -7.39 8.02
CA LYS A 156 -3.60 -7.27 8.33
C LYS A 156 -2.74 -8.09 7.39
N VAL A 157 -1.57 -7.52 7.05
CA VAL A 157 -0.51 -8.20 6.28
C VAL A 157 0.83 -7.97 6.96
N TRP A 158 1.64 -9.01 7.05
CA TRP A 158 3.01 -8.92 7.59
C TRP A 158 3.89 -10.01 7.01
N ILE A 159 5.20 -9.85 7.20
CA ILE A 159 6.21 -10.85 6.86
C ILE A 159 6.58 -11.62 8.12
N ARG A 160 6.68 -12.94 8.03
CA ARG A 160 7.19 -13.80 9.10
C ARG A 160 8.13 -14.87 8.55
N THR A 161 8.90 -15.49 9.41
CA THR A 161 9.74 -16.64 9.05
C THR A 161 8.88 -17.84 8.68
N HIS A 162 9.32 -18.59 7.68
CA HIS A 162 8.72 -19.87 7.31
C HIS A 162 9.55 -21.02 7.87
N GLY A 163 8.92 -21.88 8.67
CA GLY A 163 9.63 -22.98 9.33
C GLY A 163 10.72 -22.48 10.31
N LYS A 164 11.75 -23.27 10.53
CA LYS A 164 12.92 -22.92 11.35
C LYS A 164 14.04 -22.31 10.48
N HIS A 165 13.70 -21.44 9.54
CA HIS A 165 14.60 -20.97 8.49
C HIS A 165 14.97 -19.49 8.60
N GLY A 166 14.84 -18.90 9.77
CA GLY A 166 15.22 -17.51 10.08
C GLY A 166 16.68 -17.38 10.55
N ILE A 167 17.66 -17.95 9.83
CA ILE A 167 19.03 -18.09 10.33
C ILE A 167 19.77 -16.76 10.32
N PHE A 168 19.77 -16.02 9.19
CA PHE A 168 20.44 -14.74 9.11
C PHE A 168 19.86 -13.87 7.98
N ALA A 169 19.49 -12.63 8.31
CA ALA A 169 19.17 -11.59 7.35
C ALA A 169 19.89 -10.27 7.71
N HIS A 170 20.36 -9.58 6.69
CA HIS A 170 21.08 -8.32 6.87
C HIS A 170 20.17 -7.19 7.36
N GLY A 171 20.74 -6.36 8.25
CA GLY A 171 20.23 -5.02 8.56
C GLY A 171 20.83 -3.96 7.65
N GLY A 172 20.93 -2.73 8.15
CA GLY A 172 21.56 -1.62 7.43
C GLY A 172 20.78 -1.15 6.21
N GLY A 173 19.49 -1.50 6.10
CA GLY A 173 18.63 -1.12 4.99
C GLY A 173 18.66 -2.10 3.80
N TRP A 174 19.36 -3.21 3.90
CA TRP A 174 19.45 -4.22 2.84
C TRP A 174 18.20 -5.11 2.73
N CYS A 175 17.46 -5.25 3.82
CA CYS A 175 16.17 -5.91 3.81
C CYS A 175 15.08 -4.87 3.99
N ASP A 176 14.01 -4.97 3.21
CA ASP A 176 12.90 -4.04 3.19
C ASP A 176 11.55 -4.71 2.98
N PHE A 177 10.50 -4.00 3.37
CA PHE A 177 9.12 -4.33 3.14
C PHE A 177 8.37 -3.07 2.76
N SER A 178 7.62 -3.13 1.68
CA SER A 178 6.85 -2.01 1.15
C SER A 178 5.49 -2.47 0.63
N GLY A 179 4.58 -1.54 0.51
CA GLY A 179 3.28 -1.80 -0.09
C GLY A 179 2.50 -0.53 -0.34
N TYR A 180 1.53 -0.63 -1.23
CA TYR A 180 0.64 0.47 -1.58
C TYR A 180 -0.72 -0.05 -2.05
N LYS A 181 -1.73 0.80 -1.97
CA LYS A 181 -3.05 0.54 -2.53
C LYS A 181 -3.02 0.82 -4.03
N VAL A 182 -3.50 -0.14 -4.82
CA VAL A 182 -3.69 -0.04 -6.26
C VAL A 182 -4.92 0.80 -6.59
#